data_8c5db883a350f39b4c539f4cf71bcc98
#
_entry.id   8c5db883a350f39b4c539f4cf71bcc98
#
_cell.length_a   1.000
_cell.length_b   1.000
_cell.length_c   1.000
_cell.angle_alpha   90.00
_cell.angle_beta   90.00
_cell.angle_gamma   90.00
#
_symmetry.space_group_name_H-M   'P 1'
#
loop_
_entity.id
_entity.type
_entity.pdbx_description
1 polymer ?
#
loop_
_entity_poly.entity_id
_entity_poly.type
_entity_poly.pdbx_seq_one_letter_code
_entity_poly.pdbx_strand_id
1 'polypeptide(L)'
;MSLGINLINSLLRKVTPLLYGNYDIEIIEKHHNQKLDSPSGTALLLADTIKDSISEETHYVHGRDGHKKREKNEIGIHAVRGGSIVGDHDVIFAGTGEVIELS
;
A
#
# COMPACT_ATOMS: atom_id res chain seq x y z
N MET A 1 17.89 1.97 -1.39
CA MET A 1 16.62 1.90 -2.12
C MET A 1 16.80 2.20 -3.58
N SER A 2 15.99 1.61 -4.43
CA SER A 2 16.09 1.83 -5.87
C SER A 2 15.55 3.20 -6.28
N LEU A 3 15.99 3.67 -7.44
CA LEU A 3 15.46 4.90 -8.03
C LEU A 3 13.95 4.79 -8.27
N GLY A 4 13.48 3.61 -8.72
CA GLY A 4 12.07 3.38 -8.98
C GLY A 4 11.21 3.54 -7.73
N ILE A 5 11.65 2.98 -6.62
CA ILE A 5 10.93 3.11 -5.35
C ILE A 5 10.94 4.56 -4.86
N ASN A 6 12.06 5.25 -5.00
CA ASN A 6 12.14 6.67 -4.64
C ASN A 6 11.18 7.52 -5.48
N LEU A 7 11.06 7.20 -6.77
CA LEU A 7 10.14 7.90 -7.66
C LEU A 7 8.69 7.67 -7.27
N ILE A 8 8.31 6.41 -7.02
CA ILE A 8 6.96 6.06 -6.58
C ILE A 8 6.65 6.76 -5.27
N ASN A 9 7.60 6.75 -4.33
CA ASN A 9 7.42 7.40 -3.04
C ASN A 9 7.16 8.90 -3.20
N SER A 10 7.89 9.55 -4.10
CA SER A 10 7.71 10.97 -4.39
C SER A 10 6.34 11.24 -5.02
N LEU A 11 5.90 10.37 -5.94
CA LEU A 11 4.58 10.49 -6.55
C LEU A 11 3.48 10.32 -5.51
N LEU A 12 3.64 9.39 -4.58
CA LEU A 12 2.65 9.17 -3.51
C LEU A 12 2.44 10.42 -2.66
N ARG A 13 3.51 11.15 -2.36
CA ARG A 13 3.37 12.41 -1.61
C ARG A 13 2.49 13.42 -2.34
N LYS A 14 2.55 13.43 -3.67
CA LYS A 14 1.79 14.38 -4.50
C LYS A 14 0.36 13.92 -4.73
N VAL A 15 0.15 12.64 -5.06
CA VAL A 15 -1.17 12.19 -5.47
C VAL A 15 -2.08 11.80 -4.30
N THR A 16 -1.52 11.31 -3.20
CA THR A 16 -2.33 10.83 -2.08
C THR A 16 -3.29 11.90 -1.53
N PRO A 17 -2.85 13.14 -1.26
CA PRO A 17 -3.79 14.15 -0.78
C PRO A 17 -4.92 14.43 -1.76
N LEU A 18 -4.66 14.30 -3.06
CA LEU A 18 -5.66 14.55 -4.10
C LEU A 18 -6.66 13.42 -4.22
N LEU A 19 -6.23 12.18 -3.99
CA LEU A 19 -7.05 11.00 -4.22
C LEU A 19 -7.76 10.50 -2.97
N TYR A 20 -7.22 10.71 -1.81
CA TYR A 20 -7.71 10.09 -0.57
C TYR A 20 -9.22 10.26 -0.36
N GLY A 21 -9.76 11.44 -0.64
CA GLY A 21 -11.18 11.72 -0.39
C GLY A 21 -12.14 10.79 -1.12
N ASN A 22 -11.77 10.31 -2.31
CA ASN A 22 -12.64 9.52 -3.19
C ASN A 22 -12.13 8.12 -3.48
N TYR A 23 -10.99 7.72 -2.93
CA TYR A 23 -10.36 6.44 -3.22
C TYR A 23 -9.94 5.74 -1.94
N ASP A 24 -10.10 4.43 -1.92
CA ASP A 24 -9.58 3.59 -0.85
C ASP A 24 -8.15 3.17 -1.21
N ILE A 25 -7.28 3.09 -0.21
CA ILE A 25 -5.86 2.84 -0.44
C ILE A 25 -5.50 1.46 0.09
N GLU A 26 -4.92 0.62 -0.78
CA GLU A 26 -4.46 -0.72 -0.44
C GLU A 26 -3.09 -0.95 -1.03
N ILE A 27 -2.23 -1.63 -0.29
CA ILE A 27 -0.87 -1.96 -0.73
C ILE A 27 -0.75 -3.47 -0.77
N ILE A 28 -0.19 -4.00 -1.86
CA ILE A 28 0.12 -5.43 -1.98
C ILE A 28 1.61 -5.56 -2.23
N GLU A 29 2.29 -6.38 -1.45
CA GLU A 29 3.68 -6.70 -1.71
C GLU A 29 3.86 -8.22 -1.83
N LYS A 30 4.76 -8.64 -2.69
CA LYS A 30 4.99 -10.05 -2.99
C LYS A 30 6.49 -10.34 -2.91
N HIS A 31 6.84 -11.42 -2.20
CA HIS A 31 8.21 -11.87 -2.06
C HIS A 31 8.28 -13.39 -1.99
N HIS A 32 9.51 -13.92 -2.03
CA HIS A 32 9.74 -15.37 -1.96
C HIS A 32 9.31 -15.93 -0.62
N ASN A 33 9.20 -17.27 -0.58
CA ASN A 33 8.67 -17.96 0.58
C ASN A 33 9.63 -18.07 1.77
N GLN A 34 10.87 -17.58 1.63
CA GLN A 34 11.86 -17.58 2.72
C GLN A 34 11.99 -16.22 3.41
N LYS A 35 11.27 -15.20 2.95
CA LYS A 35 11.33 -13.88 3.56
C LYS A 35 10.67 -13.91 4.93
N LEU A 36 11.40 -13.47 5.95
CA LEU A 36 10.97 -13.54 7.35
C LEU A 36 10.09 -12.35 7.78
N ASP A 37 10.50 -11.15 7.41
CA ASP A 37 9.73 -9.95 7.79
C ASP A 37 8.49 -9.77 6.91
N SER A 38 7.41 -9.34 7.52
CA SER A 38 6.15 -9.07 6.85
C SER A 38 5.39 -7.98 7.63
N PRO A 39 4.96 -6.90 6.98
CA PRO A 39 5.25 -6.56 5.60
C PRO A 39 6.71 -6.18 5.38
N SER A 40 7.13 -6.08 4.11
CA SER A 40 8.49 -5.69 3.76
C SER A 40 8.79 -4.25 4.19
N GLY A 41 10.08 -3.95 4.38
CA GLY A 41 10.52 -2.58 4.71
C GLY A 41 10.06 -1.57 3.66
N THR A 42 10.12 -1.93 2.38
CA THR A 42 9.67 -1.06 1.30
C THR A 42 8.17 -0.80 1.38
N ALA A 43 7.36 -1.84 1.67
CA ALA A 43 5.92 -1.66 1.83
C ALA A 43 5.60 -0.71 2.98
N LEU A 44 6.30 -0.84 4.09
CA LEU A 44 6.12 0.06 5.23
C LEU A 44 6.54 1.49 4.90
N LEU A 45 7.62 1.66 4.14
CA LEU A 45 8.05 2.98 3.69
C LEU A 45 6.95 3.66 2.86
N LEU A 46 6.39 2.93 1.91
CA LEU A 46 5.32 3.47 1.06
C LEU A 46 4.08 3.78 1.89
N ALA A 47 3.71 2.89 2.81
CA ALA A 47 2.58 3.10 3.70
C ALA A 47 2.77 4.34 4.58
N ASP A 48 3.96 4.53 5.13
CA ASP A 48 4.26 5.67 5.99
C ASP A 48 4.19 6.98 5.20
N THR A 49 4.67 6.98 3.96
CA THR A 49 4.57 8.16 3.08
C THR A 49 3.11 8.51 2.81
N ILE A 50 2.28 7.51 2.53
CA ILE A 50 0.85 7.72 2.32
C ILE A 50 0.21 8.30 3.59
N LYS A 51 0.48 7.68 4.74
CA LYS A 51 -0.07 8.13 6.02
C LYS A 51 0.32 9.58 6.32
N ASP A 52 1.58 9.93 6.10
CA ASP A 52 2.08 11.28 6.36
C ASP A 52 1.52 12.32 5.40
N SER A 53 1.01 11.88 4.25
CA SER A 53 0.46 12.76 3.22
C SER A 53 -1.04 13.05 3.42
N ILE A 54 -1.67 12.39 4.37
CA ILE A 54 -3.09 12.54 4.69
C ILE A 54 -3.20 13.28 6.02
N SER A 55 -4.03 14.35 6.06
CA SER A 55 -4.20 15.14 7.28
C SER A 55 -5.06 14.43 8.33
N GLU A 56 -5.98 13.57 7.89
CA GLU A 56 -6.83 12.81 8.78
C GLU A 56 -6.05 11.65 9.38
N GLU A 57 -6.47 11.19 10.55
CA GLU A 57 -5.86 10.03 11.18
C GLU A 57 -6.22 8.75 10.43
N THR A 58 -5.21 7.97 10.07
CA THR A 58 -5.38 6.69 9.37
C THR A 58 -4.66 5.59 10.14
N HIS A 59 -5.03 4.35 9.88
CA HIS A 59 -4.38 3.20 10.51
C HIS A 59 -4.17 2.06 9.52
N TYR A 60 -3.15 1.24 9.77
CA TYR A 60 -2.83 0.11 8.92
C TYR A 60 -3.67 -1.11 9.28
N VAL A 61 -4.10 -1.83 8.25
CA VAL A 61 -4.79 -3.12 8.42
C VAL A 61 -3.98 -4.17 7.66
N HIS A 62 -3.44 -5.12 8.39
CA HIS A 62 -2.57 -6.16 7.83
C HIS A 62 -3.40 -7.38 7.44
N GLY A 63 -3.73 -7.46 6.15
CA GLY A 63 -4.60 -8.51 5.64
C GLY A 63 -6.03 -8.34 6.12
N ARG A 64 -6.91 -9.22 5.61
CA ARG A 64 -8.32 -9.20 6.04
C ARG A 64 -8.79 -10.60 6.32
N ASP A 65 -9.49 -10.75 7.42
CA ASP A 65 -10.10 -12.01 7.80
C ASP A 65 -11.37 -11.70 8.58
N GLY A 66 -12.42 -12.51 8.38
CA GLY A 66 -13.64 -12.35 9.13
C GLY A 66 -14.72 -11.57 8.39
N HIS A 67 -15.63 -11.02 9.14
CA HIS A 67 -16.89 -10.45 8.66
C HIS A 67 -16.97 -8.97 9.05
N LYS A 68 -16.28 -8.11 8.28
CA LYS A 68 -16.25 -6.68 8.58
C LYS A 68 -16.05 -5.89 7.30
N LYS A 69 -16.79 -4.81 7.15
CA LYS A 69 -16.60 -3.89 6.04
C LYS A 69 -15.33 -3.06 6.24
N ARG A 70 -14.71 -2.68 5.13
CA ARG A 70 -13.61 -1.74 5.13
C ARG A 70 -14.06 -0.38 5.65
N GLU A 71 -13.22 0.27 6.44
CA GLU A 71 -13.44 1.65 6.88
C GLU A 71 -12.63 2.61 6.01
N LYS A 72 -13.10 3.86 5.89
CA LYS A 72 -12.47 4.87 5.03
C LYS A 72 -11.03 5.16 5.42
N ASN A 73 -10.74 5.21 6.71
CA ASN A 73 -9.43 5.59 7.22
C ASN A 73 -8.45 4.42 7.34
N GLU A 74 -8.74 3.29 6.73
CA GLU A 74 -7.81 2.17 6.67
C GLU A 74 -6.82 2.34 5.51
N ILE A 75 -5.59 1.90 5.75
CA ILE A 75 -4.61 1.67 4.69
C ILE A 75 -4.31 0.18 4.77
N GLY A 76 -4.82 -0.58 3.81
CA GLY A 76 -4.62 -2.03 3.80
C GLY A 76 -3.22 -2.38 3.34
N ILE A 77 -2.61 -3.37 3.99
CA ILE A 77 -1.28 -3.87 3.61
C ILE A 77 -1.35 -5.39 3.56
N HIS A 78 -1.05 -5.94 2.37
CA HIS A 78 -1.19 -7.37 2.12
C HIS A 78 0.13 -7.95 1.64
N ALA A 79 0.61 -8.98 2.34
CA ALA A 79 1.89 -9.61 2.05
C ALA A 79 1.65 -10.98 1.43
N VAL A 80 2.18 -11.18 0.22
CA VAL A 80 2.14 -12.47 -0.46
C VAL A 80 3.53 -13.10 -0.37
N ARG A 81 3.59 -14.37 -0.02
CA ARG A 81 4.82 -15.14 0.06
C ARG A 81 4.67 -16.39 -0.79
N GLY A 82 5.58 -16.59 -1.73
CA GLY A 82 5.48 -17.78 -2.59
C GLY A 82 6.69 -17.95 -3.48
N GLY A 83 7.07 -19.20 -3.74
CA GLY A 83 8.12 -19.56 -4.66
C GLY A 83 9.39 -18.74 -4.48
N SER A 84 9.91 -18.27 -5.60
CA SER A 84 11.12 -17.45 -5.66
C SER A 84 10.85 -16.02 -6.11
N ILE A 85 9.68 -15.49 -5.80
CA ILE A 85 9.32 -14.11 -6.19
C ILE A 85 10.39 -13.16 -5.68
N VAL A 86 10.95 -12.35 -6.57
CA VAL A 86 12.06 -11.45 -6.23
C VAL A 86 11.60 -10.30 -5.34
N GLY A 87 10.49 -9.69 -5.70
CA GLY A 87 9.91 -8.57 -4.95
C GLY A 87 9.06 -7.70 -5.86
N ASP A 88 7.85 -7.38 -5.41
CA ASP A 88 6.90 -6.62 -6.19
C ASP A 88 6.03 -5.80 -5.24
N HIS A 89 5.76 -4.54 -5.59
CA HIS A 89 5.01 -3.63 -4.73
C HIS A 89 3.99 -2.88 -5.57
N ASP A 90 2.72 -3.02 -5.21
CA ASP A 90 1.61 -2.33 -5.86
C ASP A 90 0.89 -1.45 -4.85
N VAL A 91 0.68 -0.19 -5.19
CA VAL A 91 -0.20 0.71 -4.43
C VAL A 91 -1.45 0.92 -5.25
N ILE A 92 -2.59 0.62 -4.66
CA ILE A 92 -3.90 0.66 -5.32
C ILE A 92 -4.72 1.80 -4.72
N PHE A 93 -5.24 2.65 -5.60
CA PHE A 93 -6.25 3.66 -5.23
C PHE A 93 -7.55 3.22 -5.91
N ALA A 94 -8.47 2.68 -5.13
CA ALA A 94 -9.72 2.13 -5.66
C ALA A 94 -10.88 3.06 -5.35
N GLY A 95 -11.46 3.62 -6.39
CA GLY A 95 -12.62 4.50 -6.30
C GLY A 95 -13.86 3.86 -6.89
N THR A 96 -14.93 4.65 -7.01
CA THR A 96 -16.17 4.18 -7.62
C THR A 96 -15.99 4.11 -9.14
N GLY A 97 -15.98 2.87 -9.68
CA GLY A 97 -15.85 2.65 -11.11
C GLY A 97 -14.46 2.90 -11.68
N GLU A 98 -13.45 3.11 -10.82
CA GLU A 98 -12.09 3.41 -11.29
C GLU A 98 -11.06 2.89 -10.31
N VAL A 99 -9.98 2.31 -10.85
CA VAL A 99 -8.84 1.83 -10.06
C VAL A 99 -7.57 2.40 -10.68
N ILE A 100 -6.73 3.00 -9.83
CA ILE A 100 -5.42 3.50 -10.22
C ILE A 100 -4.38 2.70 -9.47
N GLU A 101 -3.39 2.19 -10.17
CA GLU A 101 -2.32 1.40 -9.56
C GLU A 101 -0.96 2.00 -9.88
N LEU A 102 -0.09 2.04 -8.86
CA LEU A 102 1.31 2.39 -9.01
C LEU A 102 2.13 1.15 -8.65
N SER A 103 2.89 0.66 -9.64
CA SER A 103 3.69 -0.57 -9.50
C SER A 103 5.17 -0.30 -9.71
#